data_12f5bd97528052f358fc6bd404678224
#
_entry.id   12f5bd97528052f358fc6bd404678224
#
_cell.length_a   1.000
_cell.length_b   1.000
_cell.length_c   1.000
_cell.angle_alpha   90.00
_cell.angle_beta   90.00
_cell.angle_gamma   90.00
#
_symmetry.space_group_name_H-M   'P 1'
#
loop_
_entity.id
_entity.type
_entity.pdbx_description
1 polymer ?
#
loop_
_entity_poly.entity_id
_entity_poly.type
_entity_poly.pdbx_seq_one_letter_code
_entity_poly.pdbx_strand_id
1 'polypeptide(L)'
;LFIDPQLDHTTDPEHLVIDRRSIPVVQAPGDSLAFIRALGLPHVVLALEHDQRDRLLALVDQLSIYANLVDVVTTFRGMPLYRLDASHLFGRDLLMLRVRNNLARTAPRLLKRLADIVGSAILLVMVAPLLLLLATVLYRREGRPIFFSSRRIGYDGRPFGMLKFRTMVPDAEIVLDCWRREQPEQYQQYIDTGFKLSNDPRVTSFGRFLRRTSIDELPQLINVLRGDMSLVGPRPLLPLEVEPYGRCYDQYIRVRPGITGLWQVSGRSRNTFDERAAFDVWYIKNWSFWHDLVILMKTVTVVIKRDGAF
;
A
#
# COMPACT_ATOMS: atom_id res chain seq x y z
N LEU A 1 -20.58 -2.27 -25.57
CA LEU A 1 -20.64 -3.52 -26.31
C LEU A 1 -19.32 -4.23 -26.18
N PHE A 2 -19.33 -5.47 -25.76
CA PHE A 2 -18.15 -6.34 -25.71
C PHE A 2 -18.23 -7.30 -26.89
N ILE A 3 -17.16 -7.45 -27.63
CA ILE A 3 -17.10 -8.35 -28.79
C ILE A 3 -16.03 -9.37 -28.51
N ASP A 4 -16.41 -10.64 -28.34
CA ASP A 4 -15.49 -11.74 -28.16
C ASP A 4 -15.52 -12.65 -29.39
N PRO A 5 -14.41 -12.83 -30.11
CA PRO A 5 -14.34 -13.73 -31.27
C PRO A 5 -14.31 -15.21 -30.91
N GLN A 6 -14.11 -15.57 -29.63
CA GLN A 6 -13.99 -16.97 -29.18
C GLN A 6 -15.11 -17.39 -28.21
N LEU A 7 -16.20 -16.61 -28.14
CA LEU A 7 -17.31 -16.92 -27.23
C LEU A 7 -17.87 -18.33 -27.49
N ASP A 8 -17.84 -19.18 -26.48
CA ASP A 8 -18.45 -20.50 -26.53
C ASP A 8 -19.90 -20.40 -26.00
N HIS A 9 -20.87 -20.63 -26.87
CA HIS A 9 -22.31 -20.46 -26.59
C HIS A 9 -22.84 -21.29 -25.41
N THR A 10 -22.06 -22.21 -24.86
CA THR A 10 -22.51 -23.13 -23.81
C THR A 10 -22.23 -22.65 -22.39
N THR A 11 -21.35 -21.65 -22.19
CA THR A 11 -20.86 -21.29 -20.86
C THR A 11 -20.78 -19.80 -20.56
N ASP A 12 -20.92 -18.91 -21.56
CA ASP A 12 -20.66 -17.48 -21.37
C ASP A 12 -21.92 -16.63 -21.21
N PRO A 13 -21.92 -15.64 -20.31
CA PRO A 13 -23.08 -14.81 -20.07
C PRO A 13 -23.34 -13.85 -21.26
N GLU A 14 -24.59 -13.74 -21.66
CA GLU A 14 -25.04 -12.75 -22.66
C GLU A 14 -24.73 -11.30 -22.26
N HIS A 15 -24.39 -11.07 -20.99
CA HIS A 15 -24.11 -9.75 -20.43
C HIS A 15 -22.99 -9.81 -19.39
N LEU A 16 -22.04 -8.91 -19.50
CA LEU A 16 -20.97 -8.70 -18.51
C LEU A 16 -21.41 -7.58 -17.56
N VAL A 17 -21.36 -7.85 -16.25
CA VAL A 17 -21.67 -6.83 -15.23
C VAL A 17 -20.38 -6.22 -14.69
N ILE A 18 -20.12 -4.94 -15.04
CA ILE A 18 -18.97 -4.17 -14.54
C ILE A 18 -19.51 -2.92 -13.82
N ASP A 19 -19.12 -2.71 -12.59
CA ASP A 19 -19.55 -1.56 -11.76
C ASP A 19 -21.08 -1.31 -11.77
N ARG A 20 -21.89 -2.36 -11.63
CA ARG A 20 -23.36 -2.34 -11.67
C ARG A 20 -23.96 -1.98 -13.05
N ARG A 21 -23.16 -1.91 -14.11
CA ARG A 21 -23.63 -1.72 -15.47
C ARG A 21 -23.61 -3.06 -16.20
N SER A 22 -24.73 -3.40 -16.79
CA SER A 22 -24.84 -4.56 -17.67
C SER A 22 -24.38 -4.17 -19.08
N ILE A 23 -23.31 -4.82 -19.55
CA ILE A 23 -22.74 -4.57 -20.87
C ILE A 23 -23.07 -5.79 -21.73
N PRO A 24 -23.78 -5.62 -22.87
CA PRO A 24 -24.09 -6.72 -23.75
C PRO A 24 -22.81 -7.29 -24.37
N VAL A 25 -22.68 -8.60 -24.32
CA VAL A 25 -21.61 -9.35 -24.99
C VAL A 25 -22.17 -9.90 -26.29
N VAL A 26 -21.49 -9.65 -27.37
CA VAL A 26 -21.92 -10.07 -28.71
C VAL A 26 -20.80 -10.89 -29.33
N GLN A 27 -21.12 -12.07 -29.80
CA GLN A 27 -20.21 -12.86 -30.61
C GLN A 27 -19.98 -12.16 -31.95
N ALA A 28 -18.72 -11.98 -32.33
CA ALA A 28 -18.41 -11.45 -33.64
C ALA A 28 -18.79 -12.50 -34.72
N PRO A 29 -19.64 -12.13 -35.70
CA PRO A 29 -19.76 -12.93 -36.89
C PRO A 29 -18.39 -13.01 -37.57
N GLY A 30 -18.07 -14.10 -38.23
CA GLY A 30 -16.73 -14.49 -38.74
C GLY A 30 -15.81 -13.41 -39.30
N ASP A 31 -16.33 -12.24 -39.67
CA ASP A 31 -15.59 -11.01 -39.95
C ASP A 31 -15.90 -9.92 -38.90
N SER A 32 -15.12 -9.92 -37.86
CA SER A 32 -15.23 -8.96 -36.75
C SER A 32 -15.06 -7.50 -37.22
N LEU A 33 -14.28 -7.28 -38.27
CA LEU A 33 -14.03 -5.93 -38.81
C LEU A 33 -15.24 -5.37 -39.55
N ALA A 34 -15.87 -6.18 -40.39
CA ALA A 34 -17.09 -5.80 -41.09
C ALA A 34 -18.21 -5.47 -40.10
N PHE A 35 -18.28 -6.22 -39.01
CA PHE A 35 -19.23 -5.98 -37.92
C PHE A 35 -18.99 -4.66 -37.19
N ILE A 36 -17.74 -4.40 -36.74
CA ILE A 36 -17.34 -3.15 -36.06
C ILE A 36 -17.60 -1.95 -36.99
N ARG A 37 -17.29 -2.08 -38.27
CA ARG A 37 -17.55 -1.05 -39.28
C ARG A 37 -19.04 -0.75 -39.46
N ALA A 38 -19.88 -1.79 -39.49
CA ALA A 38 -21.33 -1.64 -39.59
C ALA A 38 -21.95 -0.94 -38.39
N LEU A 39 -21.35 -1.07 -37.20
CA LEU A 39 -21.79 -0.40 -35.98
C LEU A 39 -21.40 1.09 -35.93
N GLY A 40 -20.48 1.56 -36.79
CA GLY A 40 -20.09 2.97 -36.88
C GLY A 40 -19.52 3.53 -35.54
N LEU A 41 -18.83 2.72 -34.75
CA LEU A 41 -18.35 3.08 -33.41
C LEU A 41 -17.22 4.10 -33.51
N PRO A 42 -17.33 5.27 -32.85
CA PRO A 42 -16.28 6.29 -32.86
C PRO A 42 -15.06 5.94 -32.04
N HIS A 43 -15.20 5.00 -31.09
CA HIS A 43 -14.15 4.58 -30.17
C HIS A 43 -14.15 3.06 -30.02
N VAL A 44 -13.01 2.44 -30.25
CA VAL A 44 -12.80 0.98 -30.16
C VAL A 44 -11.65 0.70 -29.20
N VAL A 45 -11.85 -0.25 -28.29
CA VAL A 45 -10.83 -0.74 -27.37
C VAL A 45 -10.48 -2.17 -27.75
N LEU A 46 -9.21 -2.42 -28.09
CA LEU A 46 -8.69 -3.73 -28.41
C LEU A 46 -7.98 -4.33 -27.20
N ALA A 47 -8.45 -5.47 -26.73
CA ALA A 47 -7.84 -6.24 -25.65
C ALA A 47 -7.57 -7.66 -26.17
N LEU A 48 -6.33 -7.92 -26.59
CA LEU A 48 -5.90 -9.23 -27.12
C LEU A 48 -4.82 -9.84 -26.22
N GLU A 49 -4.77 -11.17 -26.23
CA GLU A 49 -3.73 -11.90 -25.50
C GLU A 49 -2.33 -11.74 -26.14
N HIS A 50 -1.30 -12.00 -25.36
CA HIS A 50 0.09 -11.67 -25.71
C HIS A 50 0.64 -12.41 -26.93
N ASP A 51 0.08 -13.55 -27.28
CA ASP A 51 0.45 -14.39 -28.42
C ASP A 51 -0.14 -13.92 -29.78
N GLN A 52 -1.07 -12.95 -29.74
CA GLN A 52 -1.78 -12.48 -30.95
C GLN A 52 -1.26 -11.13 -31.47
N ARG A 53 0.03 -10.84 -31.30
CA ARG A 53 0.62 -9.55 -31.65
C ARG A 53 0.45 -9.17 -33.12
N ASP A 54 0.68 -10.09 -34.04
CA ASP A 54 0.58 -9.81 -35.47
C ASP A 54 -0.88 -9.51 -35.89
N ARG A 55 -1.81 -10.21 -35.27
CA ARG A 55 -3.24 -9.96 -35.45
C ARG A 55 -3.66 -8.60 -34.87
N LEU A 56 -3.07 -8.20 -33.72
CA LEU A 56 -3.31 -6.89 -33.12
C LEU A 56 -2.89 -5.75 -34.06
N LEU A 57 -1.69 -5.81 -34.63
CA LEU A 57 -1.19 -4.79 -35.55
C LEU A 57 -2.06 -4.65 -36.78
N ALA A 58 -2.46 -5.76 -37.39
CA ALA A 58 -3.39 -5.76 -38.56
C ALA A 58 -4.73 -5.15 -38.19
N LEU A 59 -5.27 -5.43 -37.01
CA LEU A 59 -6.55 -4.83 -36.54
C LEU A 59 -6.43 -3.34 -36.27
N VAL A 60 -5.34 -2.88 -35.67
CA VAL A 60 -5.11 -1.45 -35.40
C VAL A 60 -5.05 -0.68 -36.73
N ASP A 61 -4.26 -1.16 -37.68
CA ASP A 61 -4.16 -0.51 -39.02
C ASP A 61 -5.51 -0.40 -39.73
N GLN A 62 -6.28 -1.46 -39.69
CA GLN A 62 -7.57 -1.49 -40.36
C GLN A 62 -8.63 -0.64 -39.64
N LEU A 63 -8.66 -0.66 -38.31
CA LEU A 63 -9.60 0.11 -37.49
C LEU A 63 -9.29 1.60 -37.47
N SER A 64 -8.02 1.98 -37.54
CA SER A 64 -7.61 3.39 -37.57
C SER A 64 -8.15 4.17 -38.78
N ILE A 65 -8.58 3.48 -39.81
CA ILE A 65 -9.22 4.09 -41.00
C ILE A 65 -10.66 4.48 -40.70
N TYR A 66 -11.35 3.77 -39.83
CA TYR A 66 -12.81 3.91 -39.61
C TYR A 66 -13.20 4.43 -38.23
N ALA A 67 -12.39 4.18 -37.19
CA ALA A 67 -12.65 4.65 -35.86
C ALA A 67 -11.85 5.93 -35.56
N ASN A 68 -12.47 6.89 -34.87
CA ASN A 68 -11.79 8.13 -34.47
C ASN A 68 -10.71 7.90 -33.41
N LEU A 69 -10.87 6.85 -32.58
CA LEU A 69 -9.98 6.50 -31.51
C LEU A 69 -9.90 4.98 -31.38
N VAL A 70 -8.69 4.45 -31.37
CA VAL A 70 -8.42 3.02 -31.13
C VAL A 70 -7.47 2.92 -29.95
N ASP A 71 -7.96 2.41 -28.83
CA ASP A 71 -7.15 2.10 -27.66
C ASP A 71 -6.71 0.64 -27.69
N VAL A 72 -5.44 0.41 -27.40
CA VAL A 72 -4.87 -0.94 -27.30
C VAL A 72 -4.56 -1.22 -25.83
N VAL A 73 -5.24 -2.21 -25.26
CA VAL A 73 -4.99 -2.69 -23.91
C VAL A 73 -4.00 -3.84 -23.98
N THR A 74 -2.82 -3.64 -23.38
CA THR A 74 -1.82 -4.68 -23.25
C THR A 74 -1.62 -5.01 -21.77
N THR A 75 -1.48 -6.28 -21.43
CA THR A 75 -1.25 -6.71 -20.06
C THR A 75 0.25 -6.72 -19.74
N PHE A 76 0.73 -5.67 -19.10
CA PHE A 76 2.08 -5.65 -18.52
C PHE A 76 2.01 -6.11 -17.06
N ARG A 77 1.89 -7.42 -16.82
CA ARG A 77 1.89 -7.97 -15.46
C ARG A 77 3.16 -7.57 -14.71
N GLY A 78 3.01 -6.86 -13.59
CA GLY A 78 4.13 -6.48 -12.71
C GLY A 78 4.91 -5.22 -13.11
N MET A 79 4.60 -4.56 -14.23
CA MET A 79 5.16 -3.24 -14.52
C MET A 79 4.40 -2.13 -13.79
N PRO A 80 5.10 -1.16 -13.19
CA PRO A 80 4.45 0.03 -12.64
C PRO A 80 3.97 0.90 -13.80
N LEU A 81 2.69 0.84 -14.12
CA LEU A 81 2.06 1.59 -15.24
C LEU A 81 1.99 3.11 -14.96
N TYR A 82 2.12 3.50 -13.71
CA TYR A 82 2.08 4.91 -13.33
C TYR A 82 3.40 5.60 -13.70
N ARG A 83 3.35 6.55 -14.64
CA ARG A 83 4.51 7.26 -15.20
C ARG A 83 5.39 6.45 -16.16
N LEU A 84 4.75 5.69 -17.03
CA LEU A 84 5.40 5.24 -18.25
C LEU A 84 5.53 6.45 -19.20
N ASP A 85 6.74 6.91 -19.43
CA ASP A 85 6.99 7.80 -20.57
C ASP A 85 7.09 6.94 -21.82
N ALA A 86 6.09 7.02 -22.66
CA ALA A 86 6.13 6.41 -23.99
C ALA A 86 6.85 7.36 -24.93
N SER A 87 7.95 6.94 -25.53
CA SER A 87 8.65 7.70 -26.56
C SER A 87 8.79 6.87 -27.82
N HIS A 88 8.43 7.47 -28.97
CA HIS A 88 8.68 6.91 -30.28
C HIS A 88 10.11 7.19 -30.73
N LEU A 89 10.82 6.17 -31.17
CA LEU A 89 12.07 6.36 -31.87
C LEU A 89 11.75 6.67 -33.34
N PHE A 90 12.00 7.91 -33.76
CA PHE A 90 11.83 8.33 -35.14
C PHE A 90 12.64 7.41 -36.09
N GLY A 91 11.96 6.85 -37.08
CA GLY A 91 12.56 6.00 -38.11
C GLY A 91 12.62 4.49 -37.78
N ARG A 92 12.08 4.06 -36.67
CA ARG A 92 11.84 2.64 -36.36
C ARG A 92 10.52 2.51 -35.60
N ASP A 93 9.72 1.49 -35.91
CA ASP A 93 8.46 1.17 -35.23
C ASP A 93 8.70 0.60 -33.81
N LEU A 94 9.48 1.35 -33.01
CA LEU A 94 9.84 0.95 -31.65
C LEU A 94 9.20 1.91 -30.65
N LEU A 95 8.34 1.34 -29.80
CA LEU A 95 7.80 2.00 -28.62
C LEU A 95 8.74 1.75 -27.44
N MET A 96 9.42 2.77 -26.97
CA MET A 96 10.23 2.72 -25.78
C MET A 96 9.41 3.13 -24.56
N LEU A 97 9.17 2.18 -23.65
CA LEU A 97 8.53 2.44 -22.35
C LEU A 97 9.61 2.67 -21.30
N ARG A 98 9.73 3.92 -20.83
CA ARG A 98 10.67 4.29 -19.77
C ARG A 98 10.00 4.21 -18.41
N VAL A 99 10.42 3.24 -17.59
CA VAL A 99 10.00 3.10 -16.19
C VAL A 99 10.88 3.99 -15.31
N ARG A 100 10.29 4.95 -14.57
CA ARG A 100 11.03 5.82 -13.67
C ARG A 100 10.83 5.40 -12.21
N ASN A 101 11.92 5.11 -11.50
CA ASN A 101 11.90 4.96 -10.05
C ASN A 101 12.35 6.29 -9.40
N ASN A 102 11.39 7.05 -8.86
CA ASN A 102 11.68 8.37 -8.29
C ASN A 102 12.48 8.29 -6.98
N LEU A 103 12.24 7.28 -6.13
CA LEU A 103 12.96 7.13 -4.86
C LEU A 103 14.42 6.67 -5.05
N ALA A 104 14.78 6.14 -6.22
CA ALA A 104 16.18 5.86 -6.56
C ALA A 104 16.95 7.13 -6.94
N ARG A 105 16.27 8.22 -7.34
CA ARG A 105 16.90 9.49 -7.75
C ARG A 105 17.19 10.38 -6.54
N THR A 106 18.31 11.10 -6.56
CA THR A 106 18.76 11.93 -5.44
C THR A 106 17.80 13.08 -5.14
N ALA A 107 17.38 13.85 -6.16
CA ALA A 107 16.54 15.03 -5.95
C ALA A 107 15.16 14.72 -5.35
N PRO A 108 14.35 13.76 -5.85
CA PRO A 108 13.11 13.35 -5.21
C PRO A 108 13.29 12.81 -3.79
N ARG A 109 14.36 12.05 -3.54
CA ARG A 109 14.67 11.53 -2.20
C ARG A 109 15.00 12.65 -1.22
N LEU A 110 15.74 13.66 -1.66
CA LEU A 110 16.07 14.84 -0.85
C LEU A 110 14.80 15.65 -0.54
N LEU A 111 13.97 15.90 -1.57
CA LEU A 111 12.68 16.59 -1.39
C LEU A 111 11.79 15.87 -0.38
N LYS A 112 11.67 14.55 -0.51
CA LYS A 112 10.92 13.74 0.44
C LYS A 112 11.48 13.89 1.86
N ARG A 113 12.80 13.79 2.02
CA ARG A 113 13.45 13.92 3.32
C ARG A 113 13.23 15.27 3.95
N LEU A 114 13.32 16.33 3.16
CA LEU A 114 13.06 17.71 3.62
C LEU A 114 11.60 17.86 4.08
N ALA A 115 10.65 17.36 3.29
CA ALA A 115 9.25 17.37 3.65
C ALA A 115 8.97 16.57 4.95
N ASP A 116 9.62 15.40 5.11
CA ASP A 116 9.52 14.60 6.33
C ASP A 116 10.04 15.37 7.57
N ILE A 117 11.19 16.03 7.45
CA ILE A 117 11.78 16.82 8.55
C ILE A 117 10.87 17.98 8.91
N VAL A 118 10.50 18.81 7.92
CA VAL A 118 9.69 20.01 8.15
C VAL A 118 8.31 19.61 8.68
N GLY A 119 7.66 18.64 8.04
CA GLY A 119 6.34 18.17 8.47
C GLY A 119 6.36 17.57 9.88
N SER A 120 7.34 16.71 10.19
CA SER A 120 7.44 16.13 11.54
C SER A 120 7.82 17.16 12.61
N ALA A 121 8.64 18.15 12.30
CA ALA A 121 8.97 19.24 13.23
C ALA A 121 7.74 20.08 13.55
N ILE A 122 6.97 20.50 12.54
CA ILE A 122 5.72 21.26 12.73
C ILE A 122 4.73 20.44 13.55
N LEU A 123 4.51 19.17 13.17
CA LEU A 123 3.59 18.29 13.90
C LEU A 123 4.04 18.10 15.35
N LEU A 124 5.34 17.89 15.59
CA LEU A 124 5.86 17.69 16.94
C LEU A 124 5.65 18.93 17.83
N VAL A 125 5.88 20.13 17.29
CA VAL A 125 5.62 21.39 18.01
C VAL A 125 4.13 21.53 18.34
N MET A 126 3.25 21.22 17.38
CA MET A 126 1.80 21.31 17.59
C MET A 126 1.30 20.30 18.64
N VAL A 127 1.83 19.09 18.64
CA VAL A 127 1.38 18.04 19.58
C VAL A 127 2.19 18.00 20.89
N ALA A 128 3.26 18.78 21.02
CA ALA A 128 4.13 18.78 22.20
C ALA A 128 3.38 19.00 23.54
N PRO A 129 2.44 19.97 23.65
CA PRO A 129 1.67 20.13 24.88
C PRO A 129 0.87 18.87 25.25
N LEU A 130 0.26 18.23 24.24
CA LEU A 130 -0.47 16.98 24.44
C LEU A 130 0.46 15.85 24.85
N LEU A 131 1.63 15.71 24.21
CA LEU A 131 2.62 14.69 24.57
C LEU A 131 3.11 14.85 26.00
N LEU A 132 3.38 16.07 26.44
CA LEU A 132 3.79 16.37 27.81
C LEU A 132 2.70 16.05 28.84
N LEU A 133 1.45 16.41 28.54
CA LEU A 133 0.29 16.07 29.36
C LEU A 133 0.16 14.56 29.50
N LEU A 134 0.18 13.82 28.40
CA LEU A 134 0.04 12.36 28.40
C LEU A 134 1.20 11.68 29.08
N ALA A 135 2.43 12.15 28.86
CA ALA A 135 3.61 11.65 29.56
C ALA A 135 3.49 11.83 31.08
N THR A 136 2.98 12.98 31.53
CA THR A 136 2.76 13.26 32.94
C THR A 136 1.68 12.37 33.54
N VAL A 137 0.54 12.20 32.82
CA VAL A 137 -0.54 11.31 33.25
C VAL A 137 -0.05 9.86 33.35
N LEU A 138 0.69 9.38 32.32
CA LEU A 138 1.23 8.04 32.29
C LEU A 138 2.22 7.82 33.44
N TYR A 139 3.12 8.78 33.66
CA TYR A 139 4.08 8.73 34.77
C TYR A 139 3.38 8.65 36.14
N ARG A 140 2.34 9.45 36.36
CA ARG A 140 1.61 9.46 37.63
C ARG A 140 0.77 8.20 37.86
N ARG A 141 0.20 7.62 36.80
CA ARG A 141 -0.69 6.45 36.91
C ARG A 141 0.05 5.14 36.89
N GLU A 142 1.07 5.02 36.06
CA GLU A 142 1.72 3.72 35.73
C GLU A 142 3.23 3.72 36.03
N GLY A 143 3.82 4.87 36.38
CA GLY A 143 5.25 4.98 36.66
C GLY A 143 6.14 4.89 35.43
N ARG A 144 7.44 4.67 35.64
CA ARG A 144 8.43 4.51 34.57
C ARG A 144 8.47 3.07 34.05
N PRO A 145 8.93 2.86 32.79
CA PRO A 145 9.26 3.83 31.73
C PRO A 145 8.01 4.42 31.06
N ILE A 146 8.06 5.65 30.59
CA ILE A 146 6.95 6.32 29.86
C ILE A 146 6.91 5.88 28.41
N PHE A 147 8.09 5.72 27.80
CA PHE A 147 8.24 5.32 26.41
C PHE A 147 8.64 3.85 26.31
N PHE A 148 8.15 3.21 25.28
CA PHE A 148 8.54 1.87 24.87
C PHE A 148 9.22 1.95 23.49
N SER A 149 10.29 1.18 23.32
CA SER A 149 11.01 1.11 22.04
C SER A 149 10.91 -0.30 21.48
N SER A 150 10.22 -0.45 20.36
CA SER A 150 10.11 -1.73 19.66
C SER A 150 11.17 -1.84 18.57
N ARG A 151 11.95 -2.91 18.58
CA ARG A 151 12.95 -3.17 17.54
C ARG A 151 12.28 -3.45 16.21
N ARG A 152 12.64 -2.68 15.17
CA ARG A 152 12.10 -2.77 13.83
C ARG A 152 13.22 -2.73 12.80
N ILE A 153 12.93 -3.20 11.59
CA ILE A 153 13.84 -3.11 10.46
C ILE A 153 13.55 -1.80 9.72
N GLY A 154 14.60 -1.04 9.43
CA GLY A 154 14.54 0.25 8.76
C GLY A 154 15.26 0.27 7.42
N TYR A 155 15.63 1.48 7.02
CA TYR A 155 16.40 1.74 5.80
C TYR A 155 17.71 0.95 5.79
N ASP A 156 18.04 0.39 4.61
CA ASP A 156 19.25 -0.42 4.39
C ASP A 156 19.31 -1.69 5.28
N GLY A 157 18.14 -2.19 5.72
CA GLY A 157 18.04 -3.36 6.57
C GLY A 157 18.50 -3.14 8.01
N ARG A 158 18.83 -1.91 8.39
CA ARG A 158 19.36 -1.60 9.73
C ARG A 158 18.24 -1.63 10.77
N PRO A 159 18.44 -2.33 11.90
CA PRO A 159 17.45 -2.30 12.97
C PRO A 159 17.46 -0.93 13.67
N PHE A 160 16.27 -0.46 14.06
CA PHE A 160 16.10 0.76 14.84
C PHE A 160 15.04 0.56 15.94
N GLY A 161 15.06 1.46 16.93
CA GLY A 161 14.08 1.49 18.00
C GLY A 161 12.89 2.39 17.63
N MET A 162 11.75 1.80 17.30
CA MET A 162 10.51 2.52 17.04
C MET A 162 9.86 2.96 18.34
N LEU A 163 9.78 4.28 18.57
CA LEU A 163 9.29 4.87 19.80
C LEU A 163 7.76 4.89 19.87
N LYS A 164 7.22 4.49 21.03
CA LYS A 164 5.78 4.59 21.36
C LYS A 164 5.61 5.00 22.81
N PHE A 165 4.44 5.49 23.18
CA PHE A 165 4.08 5.47 24.60
C PHE A 165 3.90 4.05 25.07
N ARG A 166 4.29 3.77 26.32
CA ARG A 166 4.02 2.48 26.93
C ARG A 166 2.52 2.33 27.16
N THR A 167 1.97 1.25 26.63
CA THR A 167 0.54 0.91 26.74
C THR A 167 0.31 -0.39 27.47
N MET A 168 1.38 -1.09 27.84
CA MET A 168 1.37 -2.37 28.55
C MET A 168 2.02 -2.23 29.94
N VAL A 169 1.68 -3.17 30.81
CA VAL A 169 2.35 -3.30 32.11
C VAL A 169 3.85 -3.50 31.93
N PRO A 170 4.70 -3.09 32.91
CA PRO A 170 6.15 -3.23 32.80
C PRO A 170 6.61 -4.66 32.50
N ASP A 171 5.95 -5.64 33.10
CA ASP A 171 6.30 -7.07 33.02
C ASP A 171 5.55 -7.82 31.91
N ALA A 172 5.11 -7.13 30.86
CA ALA A 172 4.34 -7.71 29.76
C ALA A 172 5.03 -8.89 29.06
N GLU A 173 6.36 -8.91 29.02
CA GLU A 173 7.14 -10.03 28.47
C GLU A 173 7.10 -11.25 29.38
N ILE A 174 7.17 -11.04 30.71
CA ILE A 174 7.06 -12.12 31.71
C ILE A 174 5.68 -12.76 31.60
N VAL A 175 4.62 -11.97 31.45
CA VAL A 175 3.26 -12.47 31.26
C VAL A 175 3.17 -13.32 29.97
N LEU A 176 3.84 -12.90 28.89
CA LEU A 176 3.87 -13.66 27.64
C LEU A 176 4.62 -15.00 27.80
N ASP A 177 5.72 -14.98 28.53
CA ASP A 177 6.48 -16.21 28.84
C ASP A 177 5.68 -17.16 29.74
N CYS A 178 4.89 -16.65 30.70
CA CYS A 178 3.95 -17.46 31.47
C CYS A 178 2.89 -18.12 30.56
N TRP A 179 2.31 -17.37 29.64
CA TRP A 179 1.36 -17.96 28.68
C TRP A 179 1.99 -19.06 27.84
N ARG A 180 3.20 -18.85 27.38
CA ARG A 180 3.93 -19.85 26.60
C ARG A 180 4.13 -21.16 27.36
N ARG A 181 4.32 -21.10 28.69
CA ARG A 181 4.57 -22.27 29.54
C ARG A 181 3.32 -22.89 30.13
N GLU A 182 2.38 -22.05 30.58
CA GLU A 182 1.25 -22.47 31.40
C GLU A 182 -0.07 -22.45 30.65
N GLN A 183 -0.17 -21.66 29.57
CA GLN A 183 -1.40 -21.47 28.80
C GLN A 183 -1.09 -21.53 27.28
N PRO A 184 -0.66 -22.69 26.76
CA PRO A 184 -0.23 -22.84 25.37
C PRO A 184 -1.32 -22.50 24.35
N GLU A 185 -2.58 -22.75 24.68
CA GLU A 185 -3.73 -22.39 23.81
C GLU A 185 -3.86 -20.88 23.64
N GLN A 186 -3.73 -20.12 24.73
CA GLN A 186 -3.79 -18.65 24.70
C GLN A 186 -2.60 -18.06 23.96
N TYR A 187 -1.41 -18.67 24.12
CA TYR A 187 -0.22 -18.30 23.38
C TYR A 187 -0.37 -18.60 21.88
N GLN A 188 -0.96 -19.75 21.53
CA GLN A 188 -1.23 -20.08 20.13
C GLN A 188 -2.24 -19.12 19.50
N GLN A 189 -3.32 -18.79 20.22
CA GLN A 189 -4.29 -17.77 19.77
C GLN A 189 -3.61 -16.42 19.53
N TYR A 190 -2.65 -16.01 20.38
CA TYR A 190 -1.88 -14.79 20.21
C TYR A 190 -1.04 -14.81 18.92
N ILE A 191 -0.44 -15.96 18.57
CA ILE A 191 0.30 -16.14 17.32
C ILE A 191 -0.64 -16.08 16.11
N ASP A 192 -1.72 -16.85 16.13
CA ASP A 192 -2.69 -16.99 15.03
C ASP A 192 -3.38 -15.67 14.69
N THR A 193 -3.57 -14.80 15.69
CA THR A 193 -4.11 -13.45 15.50
C THR A 193 -3.07 -12.41 15.07
N GLY A 194 -1.86 -12.84 14.69
CA GLY A 194 -0.79 -11.94 14.25
C GLY A 194 -0.24 -11.06 15.39
N PHE A 195 -0.08 -11.65 16.57
CA PHE A 195 0.43 -10.99 17.78
C PHE A 195 -0.47 -9.87 18.31
N LYS A 196 -1.79 -9.97 18.08
CA LYS A 196 -2.79 -9.01 18.52
C LYS A 196 -4.00 -9.73 19.12
N LEU A 197 -4.25 -9.52 20.40
CA LEU A 197 -5.47 -9.96 21.06
C LEU A 197 -6.41 -8.77 21.24
N SER A 198 -7.69 -8.95 20.96
CA SER A 198 -8.73 -7.93 21.15
C SER A 198 -8.88 -7.52 22.62
N ASN A 199 -8.64 -8.43 23.54
CA ASN A 199 -8.67 -8.17 24.98
C ASN A 199 -7.36 -8.67 25.65
N ASP A 200 -6.24 -8.05 25.28
CA ASP A 200 -4.92 -8.38 25.84
C ASP A 200 -4.82 -7.87 27.29
N PRO A 201 -4.72 -8.77 28.30
CA PRO A 201 -4.67 -8.37 29.70
C PRO A 201 -3.38 -7.62 30.07
N ARG A 202 -2.34 -7.68 29.23
CA ARG A 202 -1.12 -6.89 29.42
C ARG A 202 -1.34 -5.40 29.15
N VAL A 203 -2.40 -5.05 28.40
CA VAL A 203 -2.70 -3.67 28.04
C VAL A 203 -3.44 -2.97 29.19
N THR A 204 -2.87 -1.89 29.71
CA THR A 204 -3.51 -1.10 30.77
C THR A 204 -4.78 -0.40 30.26
N SER A 205 -5.66 0.00 31.15
CA SER A 205 -6.89 0.72 30.76
C SER A 205 -6.58 2.05 30.08
N PHE A 206 -5.53 2.76 30.52
CA PHE A 206 -5.08 3.97 29.86
C PHE A 206 -4.35 3.66 28.54
N GLY A 207 -3.56 2.61 28.51
CA GLY A 207 -2.92 2.09 27.30
C GLY A 207 -3.93 1.74 26.20
N ARG A 208 -5.07 1.18 26.58
CA ARG A 208 -6.19 0.89 25.69
C ARG A 208 -6.78 2.14 25.05
N PHE A 209 -6.94 3.20 25.84
CA PHE A 209 -7.34 4.51 25.33
C PHE A 209 -6.32 5.05 24.32
N LEU A 210 -5.02 5.01 24.64
CA LEU A 210 -3.95 5.50 23.76
C LEU A 210 -3.93 4.73 22.42
N ARG A 211 -4.03 3.39 22.44
CA ARG A 211 -4.09 2.55 21.24
C ARG A 211 -5.31 2.84 20.38
N ARG A 212 -6.48 2.94 21.01
CA ARG A 212 -7.75 3.22 20.30
C ARG A 212 -7.75 4.58 19.61
N THR A 213 -6.99 5.53 20.10
CA THR A 213 -6.82 6.86 19.50
C THR A 213 -5.58 6.99 18.63
N SER A 214 -4.75 5.93 18.55
CA SER A 214 -3.44 5.94 17.87
C SER A 214 -2.47 7.02 18.38
N ILE A 215 -2.74 7.58 19.55
CA ILE A 215 -1.89 8.61 20.18
C ILE A 215 -0.59 8.01 20.70
N ASP A 216 -0.58 6.71 21.01
CA ASP A 216 0.62 5.98 21.42
C ASP A 216 1.72 6.00 20.36
N GLU A 217 1.39 6.26 19.10
CA GLU A 217 2.34 6.29 17.98
C GLU A 217 2.96 7.67 17.72
N LEU A 218 2.42 8.76 18.33
CA LEU A 218 2.95 10.11 18.13
C LEU A 218 4.44 10.28 18.43
N PRO A 219 5.07 9.57 19.42
CA PRO A 219 6.50 9.65 19.64
C PRO A 219 7.36 9.22 18.44
N GLN A 220 6.80 8.49 17.46
CA GLN A 220 7.50 8.12 16.22
C GLN A 220 7.89 9.35 15.38
N LEU A 221 7.25 10.52 15.56
CA LEU A 221 7.71 11.78 14.95
C LEU A 221 9.19 12.08 15.29
N ILE A 222 9.66 11.67 16.45
CA ILE A 222 11.09 11.76 16.83
C ILE A 222 11.94 10.83 15.96
N ASN A 223 11.46 9.61 15.65
CA ASN A 223 12.16 8.71 14.73
C ASN A 223 12.22 9.30 13.32
N VAL A 224 11.18 10.01 12.88
CA VAL A 224 11.21 10.70 11.58
C VAL A 224 12.28 11.79 11.59
N LEU A 225 12.36 12.63 12.62
CA LEU A 225 13.39 13.66 12.73
C LEU A 225 14.82 13.08 12.77
N ARG A 226 15.02 11.97 13.47
CA ARG A 226 16.31 11.25 13.52
C ARG A 226 16.71 10.65 12.18
N GLY A 227 15.75 10.34 11.31
CA GLY A 227 15.98 9.71 10.02
C GLY A 227 15.79 8.21 9.99
N ASP A 228 15.33 7.61 11.07
CA ASP A 228 14.98 6.20 11.14
C ASP A 228 13.71 5.91 10.33
N MET A 229 12.78 6.87 10.31
CA MET A 229 11.47 6.77 9.68
C MET A 229 11.17 7.95 8.75
N SER A 230 10.08 7.83 8.03
CA SER A 230 9.40 8.84 7.21
C SER A 230 7.98 9.06 7.74
N LEU A 231 7.36 10.18 7.40
CA LEU A 231 5.93 10.39 7.67
C LEU A 231 5.08 9.36 6.92
N VAL A 232 5.39 9.15 5.62
CA VAL A 232 4.70 8.20 4.76
C VAL A 232 5.70 7.18 4.21
N GLY A 233 5.40 5.90 4.32
CA GLY A 233 6.25 4.82 3.83
C GLY A 233 5.67 3.44 4.12
N PRO A 234 6.39 2.37 3.76
CA PRO A 234 6.07 1.02 4.18
C PRO A 234 5.99 0.88 5.70
N ARG A 235 5.18 -0.05 6.19
CA ARG A 235 5.12 -0.30 7.64
C ARG A 235 6.46 -0.80 8.16
N PRO A 236 6.94 -0.33 9.35
CA PRO A 236 8.13 -0.88 9.99
C PRO A 236 7.98 -2.38 10.30
N LEU A 237 8.78 -3.23 9.66
CA LEU A 237 8.74 -4.68 9.83
C LEU A 237 9.35 -5.13 11.16
N LEU A 238 8.75 -6.14 11.76
CA LEU A 238 9.39 -6.92 12.81
C LEU A 238 10.53 -7.77 12.21
N PRO A 239 11.58 -8.09 12.96
CA PRO A 239 12.63 -9.02 12.48
C PRO A 239 12.08 -10.35 11.98
N LEU A 240 11.03 -10.88 12.61
CA LEU A 240 10.38 -12.14 12.24
C LEU A 240 9.50 -12.02 10.98
N GLU A 241 9.13 -10.81 10.56
CA GLU A 241 8.35 -10.55 9.35
C GLU A 241 9.24 -10.47 8.07
N VAL A 242 10.57 -10.47 8.22
CA VAL A 242 11.52 -10.36 7.09
C VAL A 242 11.42 -11.54 6.15
N GLU A 243 11.44 -12.76 6.68
CA GLU A 243 11.39 -13.98 5.88
C GLU A 243 10.06 -14.11 5.10
N PRO A 244 8.88 -13.93 5.72
CA PRO A 244 7.61 -13.91 5.00
C PRO A 244 7.51 -12.80 3.95
N TYR A 245 8.25 -11.70 4.07
CA TYR A 245 8.23 -10.60 3.11
C TYR A 245 8.89 -10.97 1.76
N GLY A 246 9.74 -11.99 1.76
CA GLY A 246 10.31 -12.60 0.57
C GLY A 246 10.98 -11.60 -0.37
N ARG A 247 10.71 -11.70 -1.67
CA ARG A 247 11.31 -10.85 -2.72
C ARG A 247 10.95 -9.36 -2.59
N CYS A 248 9.93 -9.02 -1.83
CA CYS A 248 9.54 -7.62 -1.58
C CYS A 248 10.52 -6.92 -0.63
N TYR A 249 11.29 -7.68 0.16
CA TYR A 249 12.21 -7.16 1.15
C TYR A 249 13.32 -6.29 0.54
N ASP A 250 13.90 -6.68 -0.60
CA ASP A 250 14.96 -5.91 -1.29
C ASP A 250 14.48 -4.51 -1.70
N GLN A 251 13.19 -4.35 -1.96
CA GLN A 251 12.60 -3.06 -2.29
C GLN A 251 12.27 -2.27 -1.02
N TYR A 252 11.78 -2.95 0.01
CA TYR A 252 11.46 -2.38 1.30
C TYR A 252 12.66 -1.67 1.94
N ILE A 253 13.83 -2.31 1.99
CA ILE A 253 15.05 -1.74 2.60
C ILE A 253 15.60 -0.52 1.86
N ARG A 254 15.14 -0.25 0.63
CA ARG A 254 15.56 0.91 -0.17
C ARG A 254 14.90 2.23 0.24
N VAL A 255 13.90 2.17 1.12
CA VAL A 255 13.14 3.33 1.59
C VAL A 255 13.02 3.33 3.11
N ARG A 256 12.76 4.49 3.71
CA ARG A 256 12.48 4.57 5.13
C ARG A 256 11.06 4.08 5.41
N PRO A 257 10.84 3.27 6.46
CA PRO A 257 9.49 2.92 6.90
C PRO A 257 8.73 4.16 7.38
N GLY A 258 7.41 4.16 7.17
CA GLY A 258 6.54 5.29 7.51
C GLY A 258 5.80 5.14 8.83
N ILE A 259 5.37 6.27 9.40
CA ILE A 259 4.35 6.29 10.47
C ILE A 259 3.02 5.82 9.88
N THR A 260 2.68 6.30 8.68
CA THR A 260 1.55 5.85 7.88
C THR A 260 2.01 5.37 6.50
N GLY A 261 1.15 4.62 5.81
CA GLY A 261 1.46 4.08 4.50
C GLY A 261 0.22 3.72 3.71
N LEU A 262 0.41 3.37 2.45
CA LEU A 262 -0.67 3.13 1.50
C LEU A 262 -1.63 2.04 1.99
N TRP A 263 -1.13 0.87 2.43
CA TRP A 263 -2.00 -0.20 2.91
C TRP A 263 -2.73 0.17 4.20
N GLN A 264 -2.12 1.00 5.07
CA GLN A 264 -2.73 1.45 6.32
C GLN A 264 -3.98 2.32 6.08
N VAL A 265 -4.07 2.97 4.92
CA VAL A 265 -5.23 3.79 4.53
C VAL A 265 -6.14 3.12 3.49
N SER A 266 -5.77 1.90 3.00
CA SER A 266 -6.46 1.18 1.92
C SER A 266 -7.08 -0.16 2.33
N GLY A 267 -7.41 -0.36 3.62
CA GLY A 267 -8.10 -1.59 4.06
C GLY A 267 -7.60 -2.18 5.38
N ARG A 268 -6.45 -1.73 5.90
CA ARG A 268 -5.88 -2.10 7.21
C ARG A 268 -5.90 -3.61 7.52
N SER A 269 -6.65 -4.00 8.56
CA SER A 269 -6.66 -5.37 9.10
C SER A 269 -7.33 -6.41 8.18
N ARG A 270 -8.02 -5.99 7.12
CA ARG A 270 -8.66 -6.89 6.15
C ARG A 270 -7.69 -7.49 5.14
N ASN A 271 -6.51 -6.86 4.99
CA ASN A 271 -5.52 -7.28 4.01
C ASN A 271 -4.66 -8.42 4.56
N THR A 272 -4.40 -9.42 3.74
CA THR A 272 -3.41 -10.46 4.00
C THR A 272 -2.00 -9.88 4.08
N PHE A 273 -1.03 -10.65 4.56
CA PHE A 273 0.35 -10.20 4.64
C PHE A 273 0.93 -9.89 3.25
N ASP A 274 0.63 -10.75 2.26
CA ASP A 274 1.07 -10.59 0.88
C ASP A 274 0.48 -9.36 0.21
N GLU A 275 -0.80 -9.06 0.45
CA GLU A 275 -1.44 -7.85 -0.03
C GLU A 275 -0.79 -6.60 0.55
N ARG A 276 -0.42 -6.61 1.84
CA ARG A 276 0.31 -5.49 2.47
C ARG A 276 1.66 -5.28 1.81
N ALA A 277 2.42 -6.36 1.58
CA ALA A 277 3.69 -6.30 0.87
C ALA A 277 3.52 -5.76 -0.56
N ALA A 278 2.46 -6.17 -1.27
CA ALA A 278 2.16 -5.66 -2.60
C ALA A 278 1.83 -4.17 -2.61
N PHE A 279 1.06 -3.66 -1.63
CA PHE A 279 0.79 -2.22 -1.47
C PHE A 279 2.07 -1.43 -1.18
N ASP A 280 2.94 -1.95 -0.34
CA ASP A 280 4.22 -1.30 -0.01
C ASP A 280 5.14 -1.25 -1.23
N VAL A 281 5.24 -2.33 -2.00
CA VAL A 281 5.99 -2.37 -3.26
C VAL A 281 5.40 -1.40 -4.28
N TRP A 282 4.07 -1.36 -4.39
CA TRP A 282 3.40 -0.42 -5.28
C TRP A 282 3.74 1.04 -4.92
N TYR A 283 3.66 1.37 -3.63
CA TYR A 283 4.02 2.70 -3.14
C TYR A 283 5.47 3.06 -3.48
N ILE A 284 6.43 2.17 -3.24
CA ILE A 284 7.84 2.40 -3.51
C ILE A 284 8.08 2.68 -5.00
N LYS A 285 7.48 1.87 -5.88
CA LYS A 285 7.63 1.99 -7.33
C LYS A 285 6.96 3.25 -7.89
N ASN A 286 5.83 3.65 -7.31
CA ASN A 286 4.98 4.73 -7.80
C ASN A 286 5.05 6.01 -6.96
N TRP A 287 6.06 6.14 -6.11
CA TRP A 287 6.16 7.27 -5.20
C TRP A 287 6.10 8.63 -5.92
N SER A 288 5.31 9.54 -5.38
CA SER A 288 5.31 10.96 -5.68
C SER A 288 4.96 11.76 -4.43
N PHE A 289 5.41 13.01 -4.39
CA PHE A 289 5.05 13.93 -3.30
C PHE A 289 3.53 14.07 -3.15
N TRP A 290 2.80 14.06 -4.27
CA TRP A 290 1.33 14.11 -4.25
C TRP A 290 0.70 12.87 -3.61
N HIS A 291 1.24 11.68 -3.85
CA HIS A 291 0.78 10.46 -3.18
C HIS A 291 0.97 10.54 -1.67
N ASP A 292 2.10 11.07 -1.20
CA ASP A 292 2.32 11.27 0.23
C ASP A 292 1.25 12.20 0.83
N LEU A 293 0.94 13.31 0.17
CA LEU A 293 -0.08 14.23 0.63
C LEU A 293 -1.47 13.57 0.70
N VAL A 294 -1.85 12.81 -0.32
CA VAL A 294 -3.12 12.06 -0.35
C VAL A 294 -3.17 11.02 0.78
N ILE A 295 -2.08 10.29 1.01
CA ILE A 295 -2.01 9.30 2.09
C ILE A 295 -2.13 9.99 3.46
N LEU A 296 -1.46 11.13 3.68
CA LEU A 296 -1.58 11.90 4.91
C LEU A 296 -3.01 12.38 5.15
N MET A 297 -3.69 12.93 4.14
CA MET A 297 -5.09 13.34 4.26
C MET A 297 -6.02 12.16 4.60
N LYS A 298 -5.82 11.02 3.91
CA LYS A 298 -6.57 9.80 4.22
C LYS A 298 -6.28 9.30 5.64
N THR A 299 -5.04 9.41 6.12
CA THR A 299 -4.67 9.00 7.48
C THR A 299 -5.47 9.78 8.51
N VAL A 300 -5.61 11.11 8.35
CA VAL A 300 -6.44 11.94 9.25
C VAL A 300 -7.89 11.42 9.28
N THR A 301 -8.46 11.14 8.10
CA THR A 301 -9.83 10.61 8.01
C THR A 301 -9.97 9.25 8.70
N VAL A 302 -9.01 8.36 8.52
CA VAL A 302 -9.00 7.02 9.09
C VAL A 302 -8.82 7.05 10.62
N VAL A 303 -7.98 7.94 11.13
CA VAL A 303 -7.80 8.15 12.58
C VAL A 303 -9.06 8.70 13.23
N ILE A 304 -9.71 9.69 12.59
CA ILE A 304 -10.96 10.28 13.10
C ILE A 304 -12.11 9.24 13.10
N LYS A 305 -12.25 8.46 12.03
CA LYS A 305 -13.27 7.42 11.92
C LYS A 305 -13.00 6.20 12.80
N ARG A 306 -11.80 6.09 13.39
CA ARG A 306 -11.36 4.95 14.22
C ARG A 306 -11.51 3.60 13.50
N ASP A 307 -11.43 3.59 12.18
CA ASP A 307 -11.56 2.38 11.37
C ASP A 307 -10.34 1.47 11.63
N GLY A 308 -10.58 0.27 12.22
CA GLY A 308 -9.52 -0.72 12.50
C GLY A 308 -8.56 -0.38 13.66
N ALA A 309 -8.97 0.50 14.59
CA ALA A 309 -8.30 0.62 15.89
C ALA A 309 -8.83 -0.48 16.83
N PHE A 310 -7.94 -1.36 17.28
CA PHE A 310 -8.22 -2.41 18.29
C PHE A 310 -7.79 -1.95 19.68
#